data_b3182f961b3512aa04bebdafe9d69925
#
_entry.id   b3182f961b3512aa04bebdafe9d69925
#
_cell.length_a   1.000
_cell.length_b   1.000
_cell.length_c   1.000
_cell.angle_alpha   90.00
_cell.angle_beta   90.00
_cell.angle_gamma   90.00
#
_symmetry.space_group_name_H-M   'P 1'
#
loop_
_entity.id
_entity.type
_entity.pdbx_description
1 polymer ?
#
loop_
_entity_poly.entity_id
_entity_poly.type
_entity_poly.pdbx_seq_one_letter_code
_entity_poly.pdbx_strand_id
1 'polypeptide(L)'
;MRAIFKTDRGKVRQHNEDNGGIFKNSEGVRLAIVADGMGGHRAGDVASAMTIDLLKKGWEESNGIDTANDAEDWLRKKIFLVNQLLFEHAEANTECKGMGTTIVAAICTDKFSTIANIGDSRCYLYNESGFKQVTEDHSLVNELVRSGQISKEDAENHPRKNVLLRALGTEMQVEMDITTVIFEESDLLLLCSDGLTNKVSEQELEETVTNEQPLEEKANSLIDKANHYGGEDNITLVLVQFMDESESR
;
A
#
# COMPACT_ATOMS: atom_id res chain seq x y z
N MET A 1 0.22 -18.90 -6.48
CA MET A 1 0.09 -17.43 -6.30
C MET A 1 1.07 -16.71 -7.20
N ARG A 2 0.62 -15.73 -8.02
CA ARG A 2 1.45 -14.82 -8.83
C ARG A 2 1.38 -13.41 -8.24
N ALA A 3 2.47 -12.64 -8.37
CA ALA A 3 2.49 -11.27 -7.90
C ALA A 3 3.44 -10.42 -8.72
N ILE A 4 3.10 -9.13 -8.89
CA ILE A 4 3.92 -8.15 -9.61
C ILE A 4 3.94 -6.83 -8.87
N PHE A 5 5.08 -6.19 -8.87
CA PHE A 5 5.33 -4.85 -8.35
C PHE A 5 5.70 -3.92 -9.51
N LYS A 6 5.12 -2.74 -9.54
CA LYS A 6 5.48 -1.66 -10.47
C LYS A 6 5.50 -0.33 -9.73
N THR A 7 6.43 0.51 -10.10
CA THR A 7 6.52 1.89 -9.64
C THR A 7 6.94 2.79 -10.79
N ASP A 8 6.40 3.99 -10.84
CA ASP A 8 6.71 5.00 -11.83
C ASP A 8 6.77 6.38 -11.15
N ARG A 9 7.70 7.20 -11.56
CA ARG A 9 7.88 8.54 -10.98
C ARG A 9 6.72 9.49 -11.30
N GLY A 10 5.89 9.15 -12.26
CA GLY A 10 4.95 10.10 -12.85
C GLY A 10 5.63 11.08 -13.81
N LYS A 11 4.83 12.01 -14.34
CA LYS A 11 5.28 12.98 -15.35
C LYS A 11 5.75 14.31 -14.75
N VAL A 12 5.34 14.64 -13.54
CA VAL A 12 5.56 15.97 -12.94
C VAL A 12 6.63 15.94 -11.85
N ARG A 13 6.64 14.92 -11.01
CA ARG A 13 7.62 14.78 -9.92
C ARG A 13 9.03 14.62 -10.46
N GLN A 14 10.04 15.13 -9.75
CA GLN A 14 11.45 14.98 -10.12
C GLN A 14 12.09 13.72 -9.53
N HIS A 15 11.59 13.26 -8.40
CA HIS A 15 12.03 12.08 -7.68
C HIS A 15 10.85 11.14 -7.46
N ASN A 16 11.14 9.89 -7.22
CA ASN A 16 10.15 8.93 -6.76
C ASN A 16 10.34 8.72 -5.27
N GLU A 17 9.39 9.17 -4.47
CA GLU A 17 9.36 9.01 -3.02
C GLU A 17 8.53 7.79 -2.59
N ASP A 18 7.82 7.17 -3.55
CA ASP A 18 7.18 5.88 -3.34
C ASP A 18 8.21 4.75 -3.30
N ASN A 19 7.90 3.73 -2.53
CA ASN A 19 8.65 2.48 -2.51
C ASN A 19 7.71 1.29 -2.27
N GLY A 20 8.19 0.08 -2.54
CA GLY A 20 7.39 -1.12 -2.33
C GLY A 20 8.10 -2.39 -2.76
N GLY A 21 7.36 -3.48 -2.75
CA GLY A 21 7.91 -4.75 -3.21
C GLY A 21 7.12 -5.96 -2.75
N ILE A 22 7.62 -7.12 -3.15
CA ILE A 22 7.07 -8.43 -2.81
C ILE A 22 8.22 -9.28 -2.29
N PHE A 23 8.12 -9.71 -1.05
CA PHE A 23 9.17 -10.43 -0.35
C PHE A 23 8.66 -11.79 0.11
N LYS A 24 9.54 -12.78 0.17
CA LYS A 24 9.21 -14.12 0.69
C LYS A 24 9.95 -14.36 2.00
N ASN A 25 9.25 -14.94 2.97
CA ASN A 25 9.91 -15.45 4.16
C ASN A 25 10.56 -16.82 3.90
N SER A 26 11.15 -17.42 4.94
CA SER A 26 11.81 -18.72 4.85
C SER A 26 10.87 -19.88 4.43
N GLU A 27 9.57 -19.71 4.59
CA GLU A 27 8.52 -20.71 4.25
C GLU A 27 7.84 -20.41 2.91
N GLY A 28 8.25 -19.33 2.23
CA GLY A 28 7.69 -18.94 0.94
C GLY A 28 6.41 -18.10 0.99
N VAL A 29 5.93 -17.77 2.21
CA VAL A 29 4.80 -16.84 2.39
C VAL A 29 5.20 -15.45 1.89
N ARG A 30 4.27 -14.74 1.24
CA ARG A 30 4.56 -13.44 0.62
C ARG A 30 4.11 -12.28 1.50
N LEU A 31 4.96 -11.28 1.55
CA LEU A 31 4.66 -9.94 2.06
C LEU A 31 4.69 -8.97 0.88
N ALA A 32 3.55 -8.39 0.54
CA ALA A 32 3.41 -7.31 -0.43
C ALA A 32 3.32 -5.97 0.31
N ILE A 33 4.06 -4.95 -0.15
CA ILE A 33 4.09 -3.64 0.53
C ILE A 33 4.12 -2.52 -0.51
N VAL A 34 3.37 -1.44 -0.21
CA VAL A 34 3.51 -0.12 -0.84
C VAL A 34 3.65 0.92 0.26
N ALA A 35 4.55 1.87 0.08
CA ALA A 35 4.84 2.97 0.98
C ALA A 35 5.00 4.25 0.16
N ASP A 36 4.21 5.28 0.45
CA ASP A 36 4.26 6.60 -0.17
C ASP A 36 4.95 7.56 0.79
N GLY A 37 6.13 8.00 0.38
CA GLY A 37 6.99 8.83 1.20
C GLY A 37 6.62 10.30 1.14
N MET A 38 6.56 10.95 2.30
CA MET A 38 6.26 12.36 2.41
C MET A 38 7.30 13.11 3.23
N GLY A 39 7.53 14.38 2.88
CA GLY A 39 8.46 15.26 3.60
C GLY A 39 9.05 16.31 2.70
N GLY A 40 9.82 17.24 3.28
CA GLY A 40 10.55 18.25 2.52
C GLY A 40 11.83 17.69 1.90
N HIS A 41 12.24 18.20 0.74
CA HIS A 41 13.45 17.82 0.00
C HIS A 41 13.45 16.34 -0.41
N ARG A 42 14.23 15.49 0.26
CA ARG A 42 14.36 14.04 0.00
C ARG A 42 13.94 13.18 1.20
N ALA A 43 13.25 13.79 2.15
CA ALA A 43 12.91 13.12 3.40
C ALA A 43 11.87 12.00 3.19
N GLY A 44 10.94 12.15 2.25
CA GLY A 44 9.98 11.12 1.88
C GLY A 44 10.64 9.88 1.27
N ASP A 45 11.61 10.07 0.36
CA ASP A 45 12.43 9.01 -0.24
C ASP A 45 13.15 8.17 0.86
N VAL A 46 13.74 8.83 1.86
CA VAL A 46 14.37 8.16 2.99
C VAL A 46 13.37 7.38 3.84
N ALA A 47 12.19 7.97 4.13
CA ALA A 47 11.18 7.32 4.97
C ALA A 47 10.61 6.06 4.33
N SER A 48 10.21 6.13 3.07
CA SER A 48 9.67 4.97 2.34
C SER A 48 10.73 3.87 2.16
N ALA A 49 11.97 4.24 1.78
CA ALA A 49 13.06 3.29 1.61
C ALA A 49 13.41 2.56 2.93
N MET A 50 13.56 3.29 4.04
CA MET A 50 13.80 2.69 5.36
C MET A 50 12.67 1.75 5.77
N THR A 51 11.43 2.13 5.51
CA THR A 51 10.25 1.29 5.82
C THR A 51 10.34 -0.05 5.08
N ILE A 52 10.58 -0.01 3.77
CA ILE A 52 10.67 -1.22 2.96
C ILE A 52 11.87 -2.09 3.38
N ASP A 53 13.05 -1.52 3.57
CA ASP A 53 14.26 -2.27 3.94
C ASP A 53 14.13 -2.96 5.30
N LEU A 54 13.58 -2.27 6.30
CA LEU A 54 13.39 -2.82 7.65
C LEU A 54 12.35 -3.94 7.67
N LEU A 55 11.24 -3.76 6.98
CA LEU A 55 10.19 -4.78 6.88
C LEU A 55 10.67 -5.99 6.07
N LYS A 56 11.31 -5.77 4.91
CA LYS A 56 11.90 -6.82 4.09
C LYS A 56 12.85 -7.68 4.91
N LYS A 57 13.84 -7.07 5.56
CA LYS A 57 14.81 -7.79 6.39
C LYS A 57 14.13 -8.61 7.48
N GLY A 58 13.19 -8.00 8.20
CA GLY A 58 12.46 -8.69 9.25
C GLY A 58 11.55 -9.81 8.73
N TRP A 59 11.07 -9.70 7.48
CA TRP A 59 10.23 -10.70 6.84
C TRP A 59 11.02 -11.89 6.33
N GLU A 60 12.13 -11.65 5.64
CA GLU A 60 12.99 -12.72 5.11
C GLU A 60 13.54 -13.65 6.21
N GLU A 61 13.70 -13.12 7.43
CA GLU A 61 14.14 -13.87 8.62
C GLU A 61 12.97 -14.53 9.39
N SER A 62 11.71 -14.28 9.00
CA SER A 62 10.53 -14.76 9.72
C SER A 62 10.08 -16.15 9.27
N ASN A 63 9.34 -16.81 10.16
CA ASN A 63 8.66 -18.10 9.95
C ASN A 63 7.42 -18.19 10.85
N GLY A 64 6.67 -19.31 10.77
CA GLY A 64 5.56 -19.60 11.66
C GLY A 64 4.35 -18.70 11.44
N ILE A 65 4.03 -18.35 10.19
CA ILE A 65 2.82 -17.61 9.82
C ILE A 65 1.74 -18.60 9.38
N ASP A 66 1.20 -19.32 10.34
CA ASP A 66 0.21 -20.38 10.09
C ASP A 66 -1.24 -19.88 10.20
N THR A 67 -1.46 -18.83 10.97
CA THR A 67 -2.79 -18.26 11.26
C THR A 67 -2.85 -16.75 10.98
N ALA A 68 -4.07 -16.26 10.82
CA ALA A 68 -4.31 -14.82 10.69
C ALA A 68 -3.78 -14.01 11.90
N ASN A 69 -3.87 -14.59 13.09
CA ASN A 69 -3.33 -13.97 14.31
C ASN A 69 -1.80 -13.86 14.27
N ASP A 70 -1.10 -14.88 13.77
CA ASP A 70 0.37 -14.82 13.63
C ASP A 70 0.77 -13.68 12.65
N ALA A 71 0.03 -13.56 11.56
CA ALA A 71 0.23 -12.48 10.58
C ALA A 71 -0.06 -11.09 11.17
N GLU A 72 -1.16 -10.94 11.91
CA GLU A 72 -1.51 -9.71 12.60
C GLU A 72 -0.45 -9.32 13.63
N ASP A 73 -0.02 -10.24 14.48
CA ASP A 73 0.99 -10.01 15.52
C ASP A 73 2.33 -9.60 14.90
N TRP A 74 2.71 -10.24 13.78
CA TRP A 74 3.92 -9.89 13.07
C TRP A 74 3.85 -8.46 12.51
N LEU A 75 2.75 -8.10 11.81
CA LEU A 75 2.53 -6.77 11.25
C LEU A 75 2.55 -5.72 12.35
N ARG A 76 1.77 -5.89 13.41
CA ARG A 76 1.73 -4.95 14.56
C ARG A 76 3.12 -4.71 15.14
N LYS A 77 3.83 -5.78 15.46
CA LYS A 77 5.15 -5.70 16.09
C LYS A 77 6.19 -5.05 15.17
N LYS A 78 6.21 -5.41 13.89
CA LYS A 78 7.24 -4.91 12.97
C LYS A 78 6.96 -3.49 12.50
N ILE A 79 5.72 -3.14 12.19
CA ILE A 79 5.35 -1.79 11.79
C ILE A 79 5.56 -0.81 12.96
N PHE A 80 5.23 -1.21 14.19
CA PHE A 80 5.52 -0.40 15.38
C PHE A 80 7.03 -0.12 15.54
N LEU A 81 7.87 -1.14 15.39
CA LEU A 81 9.33 -0.98 15.44
C LEU A 81 9.84 -0.05 14.33
N VAL A 82 9.32 -0.22 13.12
CA VAL A 82 9.68 0.65 11.97
C VAL A 82 9.29 2.09 12.27
N ASN A 83 8.09 2.33 12.80
CA ASN A 83 7.65 3.68 13.18
C ASN A 83 8.61 4.35 14.17
N GLN A 84 9.02 3.62 15.22
CA GLN A 84 9.98 4.15 16.20
C GLN A 84 11.32 4.52 15.55
N LEU A 85 11.86 3.63 14.71
CA LEU A 85 13.14 3.86 14.05
C LEU A 85 13.09 5.04 13.07
N LEU A 86 11.98 5.22 12.35
CA LEU A 86 11.77 6.37 11.49
C LEU A 86 11.69 7.67 12.30
N PHE A 87 10.92 7.69 13.38
CA PHE A 87 10.79 8.85 14.26
C PHE A 87 12.13 9.24 14.88
N GLU A 88 12.89 8.28 15.42
CA GLU A 88 14.23 8.50 15.97
C GLU A 88 15.19 9.02 14.90
N HIS A 89 15.13 8.49 13.68
CA HIS A 89 15.95 8.96 12.57
C HIS A 89 15.63 10.42 12.19
N ALA A 90 14.34 10.77 12.13
CA ALA A 90 13.89 12.13 11.85
C ALA A 90 14.35 13.14 12.90
N GLU A 91 14.32 12.76 14.19
CA GLU A 91 14.79 13.61 15.27
C GLU A 91 16.34 13.77 15.31
N ALA A 92 17.07 12.72 14.91
CA ALA A 92 18.52 12.73 14.89
C ALA A 92 19.12 13.46 13.66
N ASN A 93 18.36 13.60 12.56
CA ASN A 93 18.83 14.14 11.29
C ASN A 93 18.00 15.33 10.84
N THR A 94 18.56 16.52 10.90
CA THR A 94 17.85 17.77 10.55
C THR A 94 17.31 17.80 9.11
N GLU A 95 17.99 17.09 8.18
CA GLU A 95 17.57 16.97 6.78
C GLU A 95 16.34 16.07 6.59
N CYS A 96 16.09 15.18 7.57
CA CYS A 96 14.95 14.27 7.60
C CYS A 96 13.83 14.74 8.54
N LYS A 97 13.93 15.95 9.09
CA LYS A 97 12.95 16.46 10.05
C LYS A 97 11.57 16.53 9.43
N GLY A 98 10.60 15.86 10.08
CA GLY A 98 9.23 15.77 9.59
C GLY A 98 9.04 14.80 8.42
N MET A 99 10.01 13.90 8.16
CA MET A 99 9.80 12.81 7.24
C MET A 99 8.72 11.86 7.74
N GLY A 100 8.00 11.28 6.82
CA GLY A 100 7.02 10.24 7.10
C GLY A 100 6.71 9.42 5.85
N THR A 101 5.93 8.39 6.01
CA THR A 101 5.45 7.60 4.89
C THR A 101 4.13 6.92 5.24
N THR A 102 3.29 6.70 4.24
CA THR A 102 2.19 5.76 4.37
C THR A 102 2.73 4.34 4.41
N ILE A 103 1.89 3.39 4.73
CA ILE A 103 2.11 1.98 4.48
C ILE A 103 0.79 1.28 4.22
N VAL A 104 0.73 0.48 3.17
CA VAL A 104 -0.22 -0.60 3.00
C VAL A 104 0.57 -1.89 2.76
N ALA A 105 0.37 -2.86 3.64
CA ALA A 105 1.12 -4.12 3.62
C ALA A 105 0.16 -5.31 3.73
N ALA A 106 0.39 -6.37 2.96
CA ALA A 106 -0.42 -7.57 2.96
C ALA A 106 0.47 -8.82 3.11
N ILE A 107 0.24 -9.61 4.15
CA ILE A 107 0.78 -10.97 4.26
C ILE A 107 -0.21 -11.91 3.57
N CYS A 108 0.25 -12.53 2.47
CA CYS A 108 -0.57 -13.38 1.63
C CYS A 108 -0.15 -14.85 1.77
N THR A 109 -1.06 -15.66 2.30
CA THR A 109 -0.96 -17.12 2.38
C THR A 109 -1.83 -17.78 1.31
N ASP A 110 -1.92 -19.09 1.30
CA ASP A 110 -2.85 -19.87 0.47
C ASP A 110 -4.28 -19.96 1.02
N LYS A 111 -4.58 -19.29 2.14
CA LYS A 111 -5.89 -19.36 2.82
C LYS A 111 -6.46 -17.99 3.18
N PHE A 112 -5.58 -17.04 3.46
CA PHE A 112 -5.99 -15.71 3.90
C PHE A 112 -4.96 -14.67 3.49
N SER A 113 -5.40 -13.42 3.47
CA SER A 113 -4.51 -12.27 3.43
C SER A 113 -4.81 -11.34 4.60
N THR A 114 -3.77 -10.98 5.38
CA THR A 114 -3.87 -10.01 6.48
C THR A 114 -3.23 -8.70 6.03
N ILE A 115 -4.04 -7.66 6.00
CA ILE A 115 -3.69 -6.33 5.46
C ILE A 115 -3.57 -5.34 6.63
N ALA A 116 -2.44 -4.62 6.69
CA ALA A 116 -2.23 -3.49 7.60
C ALA A 116 -2.19 -2.19 6.80
N ASN A 117 -2.79 -1.12 7.33
CA ASN A 117 -2.82 0.19 6.71
C ASN A 117 -2.54 1.32 7.70
N ILE A 118 -1.69 2.29 7.27
CA ILE A 118 -1.49 3.60 7.88
C ILE A 118 -1.32 4.61 6.74
N GLY A 119 -2.20 5.60 6.63
CA GLY A 119 -2.20 6.60 5.58
C GLY A 119 -3.34 6.41 4.59
N ASP A 120 -3.17 6.90 3.38
CA ASP A 120 -4.15 6.90 2.30
C ASP A 120 -3.73 6.08 1.07
N SER A 121 -2.63 5.33 1.18
CA SER A 121 -2.36 4.21 0.28
C SER A 121 -3.40 3.12 0.52
N ARG A 122 -3.87 2.48 -0.55
CA ARG A 122 -5.07 1.64 -0.49
C ARG A 122 -4.80 0.19 -0.84
N CYS A 123 -5.63 -0.70 -0.30
CA CYS A 123 -5.77 -2.08 -0.73
C CYS A 123 -7.19 -2.35 -1.22
N TYR A 124 -7.29 -2.95 -2.41
CA TYR A 124 -8.54 -3.43 -3.00
C TYR A 124 -8.50 -4.94 -3.12
N LEU A 125 -9.64 -5.56 -2.94
CA LEU A 125 -9.87 -6.99 -3.19
C LEU A 125 -10.88 -7.15 -4.33
N TYR A 126 -10.52 -7.95 -5.34
CA TYR A 126 -11.45 -8.52 -6.31
C TYR A 126 -11.67 -9.99 -6.01
N ASN A 127 -12.91 -10.39 -5.85
CA ASN A 127 -13.35 -11.77 -5.62
C ASN A 127 -14.75 -12.00 -6.21
N GLU A 128 -15.38 -13.14 -5.91
CA GLU A 128 -16.76 -13.46 -6.36
C GLU A 128 -17.80 -12.40 -5.96
N SER A 129 -17.56 -11.63 -4.89
CA SER A 129 -18.45 -10.53 -4.44
C SER A 129 -18.22 -9.22 -5.20
N GLY A 130 -17.25 -9.17 -6.12
CA GLY A 130 -16.88 -8.00 -6.90
C GLY A 130 -15.60 -7.31 -6.41
N PHE A 131 -15.39 -6.09 -6.87
CA PHE A 131 -14.22 -5.25 -6.54
C PHE A 131 -14.56 -4.27 -5.42
N LYS A 132 -13.75 -4.22 -4.37
CA LYS A 132 -13.98 -3.31 -3.24
C LYS A 132 -12.68 -2.87 -2.58
N GLN A 133 -12.65 -1.64 -2.07
CA GLN A 133 -11.61 -1.17 -1.17
C GLN A 133 -11.73 -1.89 0.19
N VAL A 134 -10.61 -2.43 0.68
CA VAL A 134 -10.51 -3.15 1.96
C VAL A 134 -10.03 -2.24 3.08
N THR A 135 -9.18 -1.27 2.75
CA THR A 135 -8.63 -0.29 3.69
C THR A 135 -9.48 0.97 3.75
N GLU A 136 -9.36 1.73 4.84
CA GLU A 136 -9.91 3.09 4.94
C GLU A 136 -8.77 4.11 4.94
N ASP A 137 -8.94 5.22 4.22
CA ASP A 137 -7.93 6.27 4.15
C ASP A 137 -7.85 7.04 5.47
N HIS A 138 -6.66 7.19 6.02
CA HIS A 138 -6.42 8.03 7.19
C HIS A 138 -6.14 9.48 6.76
N SER A 139 -7.07 10.08 6.06
CA SER A 139 -7.00 11.45 5.57
C SER A 139 -8.06 12.34 6.23
N LEU A 140 -7.78 13.65 6.26
CA LEU A 140 -8.73 14.64 6.77
C LEU A 140 -10.07 14.58 6.04
N VAL A 141 -10.04 14.46 4.72
CA VAL A 141 -11.28 14.47 3.93
C VAL A 141 -12.11 13.21 4.15
N ASN A 142 -11.47 12.06 4.32
CA ASN A 142 -12.19 10.82 4.65
C ASN A 142 -12.88 10.92 6.03
N GLU A 143 -12.23 11.53 7.02
CA GLU A 143 -12.84 11.77 8.33
C GLU A 143 -14.04 12.73 8.24
N LEU A 144 -13.95 13.78 7.39
CA LEU A 144 -15.07 14.69 7.16
C LEU A 144 -16.25 14.00 6.46
N VAL A 145 -15.98 13.10 5.49
CA VAL A 145 -17.01 12.29 4.85
C VAL A 145 -17.66 11.34 5.85
N ARG A 146 -16.86 10.62 6.64
CA ARG A 146 -17.34 9.65 7.63
C ARG A 146 -18.20 10.30 8.73
N SER A 147 -17.86 11.52 9.13
CA SER A 147 -18.65 12.30 10.08
C SER A 147 -19.85 13.01 9.45
N GLY A 148 -20.07 12.86 8.13
CA GLY A 148 -21.20 13.46 7.40
C GLY A 148 -21.09 14.97 7.19
N GLN A 149 -19.89 15.55 7.33
CA GLN A 149 -19.67 16.99 7.16
C GLN A 149 -19.52 17.40 5.71
N ILE A 150 -19.03 16.51 4.84
CA ILE A 150 -18.95 16.72 3.39
C ILE A 150 -19.38 15.45 2.65
N SER A 151 -19.75 15.57 1.37
CA SER A 151 -20.01 14.43 0.49
C SER A 151 -18.69 13.81 -0.01
N LYS A 152 -18.73 12.60 -0.60
CA LYS A 152 -17.55 12.00 -1.26
C LYS A 152 -17.08 12.85 -2.44
N GLU A 153 -18.02 13.41 -3.22
CA GLU A 153 -17.71 14.29 -4.36
C GLU A 153 -17.01 15.59 -3.92
N ASP A 154 -17.43 16.17 -2.78
CA ASP A 154 -16.76 17.35 -2.22
C ASP A 154 -15.34 17.02 -1.71
N ALA A 155 -15.13 15.80 -1.21
CA ALA A 155 -13.82 15.35 -0.72
C ALA A 155 -12.78 15.28 -1.86
N GLU A 156 -13.15 14.80 -3.04
CA GLU A 156 -12.27 14.70 -4.22
C GLU A 156 -11.69 16.05 -4.64
N ASN A 157 -12.48 17.13 -4.49
CA ASN A 157 -12.12 18.49 -4.88
C ASN A 157 -11.69 19.38 -3.69
N HIS A 158 -11.57 18.80 -2.50
CA HIS A 158 -11.28 19.57 -1.29
C HIS A 158 -9.82 20.10 -1.30
N PRO A 159 -9.57 21.38 -0.93
CA PRO A 159 -8.22 21.98 -0.98
C PRO A 159 -7.21 21.31 -0.02
N ARG A 160 -7.67 20.54 0.95
CA ARG A 160 -6.84 19.78 1.89
C ARG A 160 -7.02 18.27 1.75
N LYS A 161 -7.30 17.76 0.55
CA LYS A 161 -7.52 16.34 0.31
C LYS A 161 -6.29 15.47 0.61
N ASN A 162 -5.09 16.02 0.45
CA ASN A 162 -3.82 15.33 0.69
C ASN A 162 -3.32 15.47 2.14
N VAL A 163 -4.17 15.91 3.09
CA VAL A 163 -3.76 16.02 4.51
C VAL A 163 -3.99 14.69 5.20
N LEU A 164 -2.90 14.01 5.53
CA LEU A 164 -2.92 12.77 6.30
C LEU A 164 -3.15 13.05 7.79
N LEU A 165 -3.91 12.17 8.42
CA LEU A 165 -4.12 12.13 9.87
C LEU A 165 -3.20 11.11 10.56
N ARG A 166 -2.70 10.12 9.81
CA ARG A 166 -1.80 9.09 10.31
C ARG A 166 -0.73 8.80 9.26
N ALA A 167 0.53 8.76 9.68
CA ALA A 167 1.66 8.35 8.86
C ALA A 167 2.80 7.81 9.75
N LEU A 168 3.60 6.90 9.23
CA LEU A 168 4.79 6.39 9.90
C LEU A 168 5.85 7.50 10.03
N GLY A 169 6.55 7.51 11.16
CA GLY A 169 7.70 8.39 11.41
C GLY A 169 7.34 9.81 11.85
N THR A 170 6.06 10.21 11.84
CA THR A 170 5.61 11.56 12.22
C THR A 170 5.38 11.71 13.72
N GLU A 171 5.01 10.62 14.38
CA GLU A 171 4.75 10.56 15.83
C GLU A 171 5.34 9.27 16.42
N MET A 172 5.68 9.29 17.71
CA MET A 172 6.26 8.13 18.39
C MET A 172 5.28 6.94 18.43
N GLN A 173 4.00 7.19 18.47
CA GLN A 173 2.95 6.18 18.43
C GLN A 173 2.00 6.49 17.30
N VAL A 174 1.65 5.48 16.52
CA VAL A 174 0.71 5.57 15.40
C VAL A 174 -0.30 4.42 15.49
N GLU A 175 -1.57 4.74 15.29
CA GLU A 175 -2.62 3.74 15.17
C GLU A 175 -2.62 3.14 13.78
N MET A 176 -2.72 1.80 13.72
CA MET A 176 -2.79 1.06 12.47
C MET A 176 -4.07 0.25 12.39
N ASP A 177 -4.69 0.24 11.24
CA ASP A 177 -5.82 -0.62 10.96
C ASP A 177 -5.33 -1.94 10.39
N ILE A 178 -5.91 -3.05 10.86
CA ILE A 178 -5.61 -4.39 10.34
C ILE A 178 -6.93 -5.10 10.03
N THR A 179 -6.98 -5.69 8.84
CA THR A 179 -8.11 -6.49 8.35
C THR A 179 -7.59 -7.79 7.77
N THR A 180 -8.24 -8.90 8.08
CA THR A 180 -7.98 -10.19 7.42
C THR A 180 -9.14 -10.56 6.52
N VAL A 181 -8.82 -10.98 5.31
CA VAL A 181 -9.76 -11.50 4.32
C VAL A 181 -9.42 -12.94 3.99
N ILE A 182 -10.43 -13.76 3.72
CA ILE A 182 -10.22 -15.07 3.09
C ILE A 182 -9.73 -14.80 1.68
N PHE A 183 -8.79 -15.61 1.21
CA PHE A 183 -8.17 -15.44 -0.09
C PHE A 183 -8.29 -16.75 -0.85
N GLU A 184 -9.15 -16.75 -1.86
CA GLU A 184 -9.54 -17.94 -2.61
C GLU A 184 -8.98 -17.90 -4.04
N GLU A 185 -9.12 -19.01 -4.76
CA GLU A 185 -8.64 -19.11 -6.14
C GLU A 185 -9.28 -18.04 -7.04
N SER A 186 -8.45 -17.44 -7.88
CA SER A 186 -8.77 -16.32 -8.76
C SER A 186 -8.93 -14.95 -8.07
N ASP A 187 -8.93 -14.88 -6.74
CA ASP A 187 -8.94 -13.61 -6.05
C ASP A 187 -7.69 -12.78 -6.39
N LEU A 188 -7.87 -11.46 -6.42
CA LEU A 188 -6.79 -10.53 -6.69
C LEU A 188 -6.79 -9.38 -5.67
N LEU A 189 -5.61 -9.13 -5.10
CA LEU A 189 -5.35 -7.92 -4.31
C LEU A 189 -4.60 -6.89 -5.15
N LEU A 190 -5.02 -5.64 -5.06
CA LEU A 190 -4.30 -4.47 -5.56
C LEU A 190 -3.94 -3.58 -4.36
N LEU A 191 -2.64 -3.43 -4.09
CA LEU A 191 -2.11 -2.43 -3.18
C LEU A 191 -1.55 -1.28 -4.03
N CYS A 192 -1.83 -0.02 -3.65
CA CYS A 192 -1.33 1.12 -4.42
C CYS A 192 -1.19 2.40 -3.59
N SER A 193 -0.30 3.30 -4.04
CA SER A 193 -0.23 4.68 -3.56
C SER A 193 -1.36 5.54 -4.15
N ASP A 194 -1.53 6.72 -3.59
CA ASP A 194 -2.59 7.67 -3.96
C ASP A 194 -2.41 8.23 -5.39
N GLY A 195 -1.17 8.26 -5.92
CA GLY A 195 -0.91 8.66 -7.30
C GLY A 195 -1.61 7.80 -8.35
N LEU A 196 -1.97 6.56 -8.02
CA LEU A 196 -2.85 5.74 -8.86
C LEU A 196 -4.32 6.16 -8.68
N THR A 197 -4.82 6.17 -7.46
CA THR A 197 -6.24 6.32 -7.15
C THR A 197 -6.76 7.75 -7.26
N ASN A 198 -5.87 8.73 -7.21
CA ASN A 198 -6.18 10.13 -7.52
C ASN A 198 -6.44 10.37 -9.03
N LYS A 199 -6.10 9.40 -9.89
CA LYS A 199 -6.18 9.52 -11.36
C LYS A 199 -7.08 8.49 -12.00
N VAL A 200 -7.04 7.26 -11.55
CA VAL A 200 -7.80 6.15 -12.11
C VAL A 200 -9.00 5.89 -11.22
N SER A 201 -10.20 6.00 -11.77
CA SER A 201 -11.45 5.76 -11.03
C SER A 201 -11.57 4.31 -10.59
N GLU A 202 -12.35 4.06 -9.54
CA GLU A 202 -12.60 2.72 -9.02
C GLU A 202 -13.17 1.78 -10.10
N GLN A 203 -14.06 2.29 -10.96
CA GLN A 203 -14.58 1.54 -12.10
C GLN A 203 -13.48 1.14 -13.09
N GLU A 204 -12.55 2.03 -13.42
CA GLU A 204 -11.43 1.73 -14.34
C GLU A 204 -10.39 0.80 -13.71
N LEU A 205 -10.21 0.86 -12.38
CA LEU A 205 -9.42 -0.11 -11.63
C LEU A 205 -10.05 -1.50 -11.77
N GLU A 206 -11.36 -1.63 -11.48
CA GLU A 206 -12.11 -2.87 -11.61
C GLU A 206 -12.02 -3.44 -13.03
N GLU A 207 -12.33 -2.66 -14.05
CA GLU A 207 -12.25 -3.08 -15.46
C GLU A 207 -10.86 -3.58 -15.84
N THR A 208 -9.80 -2.99 -15.26
CA THR A 208 -8.42 -3.39 -15.57
C THR A 208 -8.03 -4.66 -14.82
N VAL A 209 -8.40 -4.82 -13.54
CA VAL A 209 -8.02 -6.00 -12.76
C VAL A 209 -8.82 -7.24 -13.13
N THR A 210 -10.05 -7.07 -13.67
CA THR A 210 -10.94 -8.17 -14.05
C THR A 210 -10.75 -8.68 -15.47
N ASN A 211 -10.07 -7.93 -16.36
CA ASN A 211 -9.85 -8.37 -17.73
C ASN A 211 -8.97 -9.65 -17.81
N GLU A 212 -8.92 -10.30 -18.96
CA GLU A 212 -8.18 -11.55 -19.17
C GLU A 212 -6.65 -11.36 -19.43
N GLN A 213 -6.17 -10.11 -19.38
CA GLN A 213 -4.75 -9.84 -19.65
C GLN A 213 -3.82 -10.45 -18.58
N PRO A 214 -2.56 -10.75 -18.93
CA PRO A 214 -1.55 -11.13 -17.97
C PRO A 214 -1.37 -10.08 -16.87
N LEU A 215 -1.02 -10.51 -15.66
CA LEU A 215 -0.88 -9.64 -14.49
C LEU A 215 0.08 -8.46 -14.73
N GLU A 216 1.13 -8.69 -15.51
CA GLU A 216 2.09 -7.64 -15.88
C GLU A 216 1.48 -6.57 -16.79
N GLU A 217 0.64 -6.97 -17.75
CA GLU A 217 -0.05 -6.03 -18.64
C GLU A 217 -1.10 -5.22 -17.90
N LYS A 218 -1.82 -5.83 -16.94
CA LYS A 218 -2.73 -5.10 -16.03
C LYS A 218 -1.99 -4.03 -15.25
N ALA A 219 -0.85 -4.38 -14.64
CA ALA A 219 -0.03 -3.43 -13.88
C ALA A 219 0.49 -2.28 -14.75
N ASN A 220 0.99 -2.58 -15.95
CA ASN A 220 1.44 -1.56 -16.89
C ASN A 220 0.28 -0.65 -17.33
N SER A 221 -0.89 -1.22 -17.65
CA SER A 221 -2.07 -0.46 -18.04
C SER A 221 -2.53 0.52 -16.95
N LEU A 222 -2.45 0.13 -15.66
CA LEU A 222 -2.78 1.02 -14.55
C LEU A 222 -1.80 2.20 -14.45
N ILE A 223 -0.50 1.95 -14.55
CA ILE A 223 0.54 3.00 -14.58
C ILE A 223 0.32 3.95 -15.77
N ASP A 224 0.08 3.39 -16.96
CA ASP A 224 -0.12 4.15 -18.19
C ASP A 224 -1.38 5.04 -18.11
N LYS A 225 -2.48 4.52 -17.54
CA LYS A 225 -3.71 5.30 -17.31
C LYS A 225 -3.46 6.47 -16.38
N ALA A 226 -2.84 6.24 -15.20
CA ALA A 226 -2.55 7.30 -14.24
C ALA A 226 -1.65 8.38 -14.87
N ASN A 227 -0.64 7.97 -15.61
CA ASN A 227 0.21 8.88 -16.38
C ASN A 227 -0.56 9.62 -17.48
N HIS A 228 -1.47 8.94 -18.18
CA HIS A 228 -2.31 9.57 -19.22
C HIS A 228 -3.21 10.68 -18.63
N TYR A 229 -3.75 10.47 -17.45
CA TYR A 229 -4.59 11.43 -16.73
C TYR A 229 -3.82 12.50 -15.96
N GLY A 230 -2.52 12.63 -16.24
CA GLY A 230 -1.70 13.75 -15.77
C GLY A 230 -0.38 13.30 -15.14
N GLY A 231 -0.35 12.21 -14.36
CA GLY A 231 0.85 11.71 -13.71
C GLY A 231 1.50 12.73 -12.79
N GLU A 232 0.69 13.47 -12.01
CA GLU A 232 1.19 14.55 -11.14
C GLU A 232 1.94 14.03 -9.92
N ASP A 233 1.74 12.76 -9.56
CA ASP A 233 2.41 12.11 -8.44
C ASP A 233 3.17 10.85 -8.84
N ASN A 234 3.92 10.30 -7.88
CA ASN A 234 4.51 8.98 -7.98
C ASN A 234 3.40 7.93 -7.99
N ILE A 235 3.56 6.87 -8.76
CA ILE A 235 2.52 5.86 -8.98
C ILE A 235 3.14 4.50 -8.67
N THR A 236 2.68 3.89 -7.59
CA THR A 236 3.22 2.59 -7.16
C THR A 236 2.09 1.62 -6.90
N LEU A 237 2.26 0.38 -7.36
CA LEU A 237 1.30 -0.68 -7.13
C LEU A 237 1.92 -2.07 -6.99
N VAL A 238 1.20 -2.93 -6.27
CA VAL A 238 1.41 -4.37 -6.22
C VAL A 238 0.10 -5.06 -6.57
N LEU A 239 0.15 -6.01 -7.51
CA LEU A 239 -0.94 -6.96 -7.77
C LEU A 239 -0.53 -8.32 -7.24
N VAL A 240 -1.40 -8.96 -6.47
CA VAL A 240 -1.24 -10.35 -5.99
C VAL A 240 -2.46 -11.14 -6.43
N GLN A 241 -2.25 -12.16 -7.26
CA GLN A 241 -3.31 -13.05 -7.73
C GLN A 241 -3.13 -14.44 -7.11
N PHE A 242 -4.18 -14.93 -6.48
CA PHE A 242 -4.22 -16.32 -6.03
C PHE A 242 -4.47 -17.24 -7.24
N MET A 243 -3.68 -18.31 -7.31
CA MET A 243 -3.84 -19.35 -8.32
C MET A 243 -3.53 -20.67 -7.65
N ASP A 244 -4.34 -21.68 -7.90
CA ASP A 244 -4.01 -23.04 -7.48
C ASP A 244 -2.75 -23.54 -8.19
N GLU A 245 -1.91 -24.28 -7.47
CA GLU A 245 -0.65 -24.82 -8.03
C GLU A 245 -0.86 -25.82 -9.17
N SER A 246 -2.09 -26.30 -9.37
CA SER A 246 -2.45 -27.24 -10.44
C SER A 246 -2.38 -26.64 -11.86
N GLU A 247 -2.48 -25.31 -12.02
CA GLU A 247 -2.42 -24.61 -13.32
C GLU A 247 -1.02 -24.06 -13.69
N SER A 248 -0.01 -24.35 -12.90
CA SER A 248 1.37 -23.88 -13.10
C SER A 248 2.25 -24.86 -13.90
N ARG A 249 1.64 -25.76 -14.72
CA ARG A 249 2.40 -26.70 -15.57
C ARG A 249 2.21 -26.45 -17.05
#